data_47901c9daaa7772c51846640ac362b14
#
_entry.id   47901c9daaa7772c51846640ac362b14
#
_cell.length_a   1.000
_cell.length_b   1.000
_cell.length_c   1.000
_cell.angle_alpha   90.00
_cell.angle_beta   90.00
_cell.angle_gamma   90.00
#
_symmetry.space_group_name_H-M   'P 1'
#
loop_
_entity.id
_entity.type
_entity.pdbx_description
1 polymer ?
#
loop_
_entity_poly.entity_id
_entity_poly.type
_entity_poly.pdbx_seq_one_letter_code
_entity_poly.pdbx_strand_id
1 'polypeptide(L)'
;MKIKVIIEKTSDGFSAYAEKVSLPVGAMGDSIEEIRKNMIDALNLHQKYHHKMLFKEADLNFQFDLASFFAYYKVINAKALGERIGMHQSLLAQYISGKKKPSTRQVERIMEGIQEVAHELIRLKIA
;
A
#
# COMPACT_ATOMS: atom_id res chain seq x y z
N MET A 1 -11.58 13.51 -7.65
CA MET A 1 -11.24 13.10 -6.29
C MET A 1 -11.04 11.60 -6.27
N LYS A 2 -9.94 11.16 -5.73
CA LYS A 2 -9.64 9.72 -5.69
C LYS A 2 -10.04 9.10 -4.36
N ILE A 3 -10.52 7.87 -4.44
CA ILE A 3 -10.86 7.10 -3.26
C ILE A 3 -9.63 6.31 -2.82
N LYS A 4 -9.22 6.52 -1.58
CA LYS A 4 -8.10 5.83 -0.98
C LYS A 4 -8.53 4.41 -0.60
N VAL A 5 -7.80 3.42 -1.11
CA VAL A 5 -8.01 2.01 -0.81
C VAL A 5 -6.74 1.47 -0.16
N ILE A 6 -6.88 0.93 1.04
CA ILE A 6 -5.75 0.38 1.79
C ILE A 6 -5.67 -1.12 1.53
N ILE A 7 -4.47 -1.57 1.13
CA ILE A 7 -4.17 -3.00 0.93
C ILE A 7 -3.36 -3.50 2.11
N GLU A 8 -3.79 -4.61 2.68
CA GLU A 8 -3.09 -5.28 3.77
C GLU A 8 -2.73 -6.71 3.36
N LYS A 9 -1.55 -7.17 3.78
CA LYS A 9 -1.11 -8.54 3.57
C LYS A 9 -1.78 -9.44 4.61
N THR A 10 -2.37 -10.54 4.16
CA THR A 10 -2.93 -11.58 5.02
C THR A 10 -2.03 -12.82 4.99
N SER A 11 -2.38 -13.85 5.76
CA SER A 11 -1.58 -15.08 5.81
C SER A 11 -1.48 -15.79 4.46
N ASP A 12 -2.50 -15.69 3.62
CA ASP A 12 -2.62 -16.44 2.36
C ASP A 12 -2.89 -15.56 1.13
N GLY A 13 -2.90 -14.24 1.31
CA GLY A 13 -3.18 -13.34 0.19
C GLY A 13 -3.20 -11.88 0.63
N PHE A 14 -4.21 -11.15 0.19
CA PHE A 14 -4.39 -9.73 0.48
C PHE A 14 -5.84 -9.43 0.80
N SER A 15 -6.04 -8.39 1.61
CA SER A 15 -7.34 -7.77 1.80
C SER A 15 -7.22 -6.28 1.47
N ALA A 16 -8.34 -5.68 1.11
CA ALA A 16 -8.39 -4.25 0.83
C ALA A 16 -9.71 -3.66 1.34
N TYR A 17 -9.67 -2.39 1.68
CA TYR A 17 -10.87 -1.67 2.10
C TYR A 17 -10.77 -0.20 1.68
N ALA A 18 -11.93 0.39 1.38
CA ALA A 18 -12.01 1.82 1.15
C ALA A 18 -11.93 2.56 2.48
N GLU A 19 -11.05 3.56 2.57
CA GLU A 19 -10.86 4.31 3.83
C GLU A 19 -12.03 5.26 4.13
N LYS A 20 -12.91 5.48 3.18
CA LYS A 20 -14.03 6.40 3.34
C LYS A 20 -15.19 5.73 4.09
N VAL A 21 -15.65 6.34 5.18
CA VAL A 21 -16.73 5.80 6.02
C VAL A 21 -18.04 5.58 5.24
N SER A 22 -18.33 6.42 4.26
CA SER A 22 -19.52 6.29 3.42
C SER A 22 -19.44 5.16 2.40
N LEU A 23 -18.28 4.50 2.30
CA LEU A 23 -18.05 3.36 1.42
C LEU A 23 -17.54 2.17 2.23
N PRO A 24 -18.41 1.49 3.01
CA PRO A 24 -18.01 0.35 3.84
C PRO A 24 -17.83 -0.89 2.97
N VAL A 25 -16.84 -0.88 2.10
CA VAL A 25 -16.58 -1.91 1.10
C VAL A 25 -15.18 -2.44 1.26
N GLY A 26 -15.06 -3.75 1.23
CA GLY A 26 -13.79 -4.47 1.26
C GLY A 26 -13.79 -5.62 0.28
N ALA A 27 -12.61 -6.14 0.02
CA ALA A 27 -12.41 -7.28 -0.87
C ALA A 27 -11.18 -8.07 -0.46
N MET A 28 -11.04 -9.27 -1.01
CA MET A 28 -9.87 -10.14 -0.82
C MET A 28 -9.37 -10.60 -2.18
N GLY A 29 -8.12 -11.03 -2.23
CA GLY A 29 -7.53 -11.56 -3.44
C GLY A 29 -6.19 -12.22 -3.16
N ASP A 30 -5.72 -13.04 -4.10
CA ASP A 30 -4.47 -13.81 -3.96
C ASP A 30 -3.26 -13.06 -4.50
N SER A 31 -3.48 -12.00 -5.27
CA SER A 31 -2.42 -11.17 -5.86
C SER A 31 -2.82 -9.71 -5.83
N ILE A 32 -1.84 -8.83 -6.06
CA ILE A 32 -2.09 -7.38 -6.16
C ILE A 32 -3.04 -7.09 -7.33
N GLU A 33 -2.84 -7.75 -8.45
CA GLU A 33 -3.70 -7.58 -9.62
C GLU A 33 -5.14 -7.99 -9.32
N GLU A 34 -5.30 -9.15 -8.68
CA GLU A 34 -6.62 -9.67 -8.31
C GLU A 34 -7.32 -8.78 -7.29
N ILE A 35 -6.60 -8.29 -6.28
CA ILE A 35 -7.20 -7.42 -5.26
C ILE A 35 -7.66 -6.09 -5.86
N ARG A 36 -6.94 -5.55 -6.83
CA ARG A 36 -7.36 -4.32 -7.53
C ARG A 36 -8.66 -4.53 -8.28
N LYS A 37 -8.75 -5.63 -9.01
CA LYS A 37 -9.96 -5.98 -9.76
C LYS A 37 -11.14 -6.24 -8.82
N ASN A 38 -10.94 -7.05 -7.80
CA ASN A 38 -12.00 -7.41 -6.85
C ASN A 38 -12.51 -6.19 -6.09
N MET A 39 -11.62 -5.27 -5.75
CA MET A 39 -12.00 -4.05 -5.04
C MET A 39 -12.86 -3.13 -5.90
N ILE A 40 -12.51 -2.95 -7.17
CA ILE A 40 -13.31 -2.12 -8.07
C ILE A 40 -14.70 -2.74 -8.31
N ASP A 41 -14.75 -4.06 -8.46
CA ASP A 41 -16.02 -4.77 -8.63
C ASP A 41 -16.91 -4.60 -7.40
N ALA A 42 -16.34 -4.75 -6.21
CA ALA A 42 -17.08 -4.60 -4.95
C ALA A 42 -17.59 -3.17 -4.76
N LEU A 43 -16.76 -2.16 -5.06
CA LEU A 43 -17.17 -0.76 -4.99
C LEU A 43 -18.30 -0.46 -5.97
N ASN A 44 -18.22 -1.00 -7.17
CA ASN A 44 -19.23 -0.77 -8.19
C ASN A 44 -20.54 -1.51 -7.89
N LEU A 45 -20.47 -2.65 -7.25
CA LEU A 45 -21.68 -3.31 -6.75
C LEU A 45 -22.40 -2.44 -5.72
N HIS A 46 -21.64 -1.84 -4.81
CA HIS A 46 -22.18 -0.90 -3.83
C HIS A 46 -22.80 0.34 -4.53
N GLN A 47 -22.12 0.89 -5.54
CA GLN A 47 -22.62 2.04 -6.29
C GLN A 47 -23.94 1.71 -7.01
N LYS A 48 -24.01 0.55 -7.65
CA LYS A 48 -25.25 0.09 -8.33
C LYS A 48 -26.41 -0.03 -7.35
N TYR A 49 -26.17 -0.59 -6.18
CA TYR A 49 -27.20 -0.74 -5.16
C TYR A 49 -27.77 0.61 -4.72
N HIS A 50 -26.92 1.61 -4.63
CA HIS A 50 -27.30 2.98 -4.22
C HIS A 50 -27.64 3.90 -5.40
N HIS A 51 -27.75 3.38 -6.62
CA HIS A 51 -28.05 4.14 -7.83
C HIS A 51 -27.09 5.31 -8.06
N LYS A 52 -25.80 5.08 -7.80
CA LYS A 52 -24.74 6.07 -7.98
C LYS A 52 -23.85 5.72 -9.17
N MET A 53 -23.13 6.73 -9.65
CA MET A 53 -22.17 6.56 -10.75
C MET A 53 -21.09 5.56 -10.39
N LEU A 54 -20.72 4.71 -11.36
CA LEU A 54 -19.67 3.71 -11.15
C LEU A 54 -18.28 4.35 -11.13
N PHE A 55 -17.38 3.71 -10.37
CA PHE A 55 -15.97 4.11 -10.33
C PHE A 55 -15.20 3.44 -11.47
N LYS A 56 -14.18 4.15 -11.96
CA LYS A 56 -13.15 3.62 -12.83
C LYS A 56 -11.90 3.33 -12.00
N GLU A 57 -11.00 2.51 -12.51
CA GLU A 57 -9.74 2.23 -11.81
C GLU A 57 -8.96 3.52 -11.51
N ALA A 58 -8.99 4.49 -12.43
CA ALA A 58 -8.34 5.78 -12.23
C ALA A 58 -8.89 6.60 -11.06
N ASP A 59 -10.10 6.28 -10.60
CA ASP A 59 -10.72 6.95 -9.45
C ASP A 59 -10.22 6.41 -8.11
N LEU A 60 -9.46 5.32 -8.12
CA LEU A 60 -8.97 4.67 -6.92
C LEU A 60 -7.48 4.95 -6.72
N ASN A 61 -7.11 5.20 -5.48
CA ASN A 61 -5.71 5.36 -5.08
C ASN A 61 -5.36 4.21 -4.14
N PHE A 62 -4.72 3.18 -4.68
CA PHE A 62 -4.31 2.01 -3.90
C PHE A 62 -3.03 2.30 -3.13
N GLN A 63 -3.07 2.07 -1.84
CA GLN A 63 -1.92 2.24 -0.95
C GLN A 63 -1.76 1.00 -0.08
N PHE A 64 -0.52 0.59 0.13
CA PHE A 64 -0.22 -0.48 1.07
C PHE A 64 -0.16 0.06 2.49
N ASP A 65 -0.70 -0.68 3.43
CA ASP A 65 -0.33 -0.56 4.82
C ASP A 65 1.18 -0.80 4.94
N LEU A 66 1.88 0.04 5.71
CA LEU A 66 3.36 0.01 5.75
C LEU A 66 3.92 -1.34 6.21
N ALA A 67 3.35 -1.91 7.28
CA ALA A 67 3.80 -3.20 7.78
C ALA A 67 3.59 -4.30 6.74
N SER A 68 2.45 -4.27 6.05
CA SER A 68 2.12 -5.21 4.97
C SER A 68 3.05 -5.06 3.78
N PHE A 69 3.42 -3.82 3.44
CA PHE A 69 4.36 -3.55 2.36
C PHE A 69 5.70 -4.25 2.61
N PHE A 70 6.27 -4.07 3.80
CA PHE A 70 7.55 -4.73 4.13
C PHE A 70 7.41 -6.24 4.31
N ALA A 71 6.26 -6.73 4.72
CA ALA A 71 6.00 -8.17 4.80
C ALA A 71 5.97 -8.83 3.42
N TYR A 72 5.45 -8.12 2.43
CA TYR A 72 5.37 -8.62 1.05
C TYR A 72 6.68 -8.42 0.28
N TYR A 73 7.26 -7.21 0.33
CA TYR A 73 8.49 -6.88 -0.38
C TYR A 73 9.72 -7.15 0.48
N LYS A 74 9.94 -8.41 0.84
CA LYS A 74 11.08 -8.85 1.67
C LYS A 74 12.43 -8.62 0.99
N VAL A 75 12.44 -8.37 -0.30
CA VAL A 75 13.64 -8.00 -1.06
C VAL A 75 14.23 -6.67 -0.57
N ILE A 76 13.42 -5.81 0.06
CA ILE A 76 13.89 -4.54 0.59
C ILE A 76 14.50 -4.75 1.96
N ASN A 77 15.80 -4.40 2.08
CA ASN A 77 16.51 -4.44 3.35
C ASN A 77 16.14 -3.19 4.18
N ALA A 78 15.29 -3.39 5.18
CA ALA A 78 14.78 -2.29 6.00
C ALA A 78 15.89 -1.56 6.77
N LYS A 79 16.89 -2.31 7.27
CA LYS A 79 18.02 -1.70 7.99
C LYS A 79 18.81 -0.77 7.08
N ALA A 80 19.17 -1.23 5.91
CA ALA A 80 19.92 -0.44 4.93
C ALA A 80 19.10 0.76 4.45
N LEU A 81 17.79 0.58 4.27
CA LEU A 81 16.90 1.68 3.91
C LEU A 81 16.88 2.76 5.01
N GLY A 82 16.78 2.35 6.28
CA GLY A 82 16.82 3.27 7.40
C GLY A 82 18.10 4.09 7.44
N GLU A 83 19.25 3.45 7.23
CA GLU A 83 20.54 4.15 7.13
C GLU A 83 20.54 5.17 6.01
N ARG A 84 20.01 4.80 4.86
CA ARG A 84 19.98 5.66 3.67
C ARG A 84 19.13 6.92 3.87
N ILE A 85 17.99 6.80 4.52
CA ILE A 85 17.08 7.93 4.73
C ILE A 85 17.33 8.68 6.06
N GLY A 86 18.32 8.22 6.84
CA GLY A 86 18.64 8.84 8.12
C GLY A 86 17.58 8.61 9.18
N MET A 87 16.89 7.47 9.13
CA MET A 87 15.90 7.09 10.14
C MET A 87 16.49 6.05 11.08
N HIS A 88 16.32 6.26 12.39
CA HIS A 88 16.83 5.34 13.37
C HIS A 88 16.25 3.94 13.17
N GLN A 89 17.11 2.92 13.22
CA GLN A 89 16.72 1.53 12.95
C GLN A 89 15.60 1.04 13.86
N SER A 90 15.65 1.37 15.15
CA SER A 90 14.62 0.93 16.09
C SER A 90 13.25 1.55 15.79
N LEU A 91 13.23 2.79 15.32
CA LEU A 91 11.99 3.46 14.93
C LEU A 91 11.37 2.81 13.70
N LEU A 92 12.19 2.57 12.67
CA LEU A 92 11.71 1.90 11.45
C LEU A 92 11.21 0.49 11.76
N ALA A 93 11.91 -0.26 12.62
CA ALA A 93 11.48 -1.59 13.06
C ALA A 93 10.13 -1.56 13.77
N GLN A 94 9.86 -0.54 14.56
CA GLN A 94 8.56 -0.37 15.23
C GLN A 94 7.43 -0.10 14.23
N TYR A 95 7.70 0.67 13.20
CA TYR A 95 6.74 0.91 12.11
C TYR A 95 6.45 -0.38 11.34
N ILE A 96 7.49 -1.13 10.99
CA ILE A 96 7.37 -2.39 10.23
C ILE A 96 6.61 -3.45 11.02
N SER A 97 6.85 -3.55 12.33
CA SER A 97 6.18 -4.52 13.19
C SER A 97 4.74 -4.12 13.56
N GLY A 98 4.35 -2.89 13.25
CA GLY A 98 3.03 -2.37 13.62
C GLY A 98 2.91 -1.88 15.05
N LYS A 99 4.00 -1.90 15.83
CA LYS A 99 3.99 -1.40 17.21
C LYS A 99 3.73 0.09 17.30
N LYS A 100 4.19 0.83 16.29
CA LYS A 100 4.03 2.27 16.23
C LYS A 100 3.54 2.66 14.85
N LYS A 101 2.54 3.53 14.79
CA LYS A 101 2.01 4.03 13.53
C LYS A 101 2.81 5.25 13.09
N PRO A 102 3.40 5.24 11.88
CA PRO A 102 4.13 6.40 11.38
C PRO A 102 3.20 7.56 11.05
N SER A 103 3.69 8.79 11.20
CA SER A 103 3.00 9.96 10.71
C SER A 103 3.03 9.97 9.17
N THR A 104 2.18 10.79 8.56
CA THR A 104 2.19 10.97 7.11
C THR A 104 3.56 11.38 6.60
N ARG A 105 4.23 12.29 7.31
CA ARG A 105 5.59 12.74 6.95
C ARG A 105 6.60 11.60 6.98
N GLN A 106 6.53 10.73 7.96
CA GLN A 106 7.44 9.58 8.07
C GLN A 106 7.19 8.57 6.95
N VAL A 107 5.92 8.32 6.61
CA VAL A 107 5.57 7.47 5.47
C VAL A 107 6.15 8.06 4.18
N GLU A 108 6.03 9.37 3.97
CA GLU A 108 6.59 10.04 2.80
C GLU A 108 8.12 9.90 2.72
N ARG A 109 8.81 10.04 3.85
CA ARG A 109 10.27 9.85 3.92
C ARG A 109 10.67 8.42 3.50
N ILE A 110 9.94 7.44 4.00
CA ILE A 110 10.19 6.03 3.66
C ILE A 110 9.94 5.79 2.17
N MET A 111 8.82 6.29 1.66
CA MET A 111 8.48 6.15 0.24
C MET A 111 9.48 6.84 -0.69
N GLU A 112 9.91 8.04 -0.34
CA GLU A 112 10.93 8.77 -1.11
C GLU A 112 12.24 7.99 -1.18
N GLY A 113 12.66 7.40 -0.06
CA GLY A 113 13.86 6.56 -0.03
C GLY A 113 13.75 5.34 -0.92
N ILE A 114 12.61 4.66 -0.89
CA ILE A 114 12.34 3.49 -1.74
C ILE A 114 12.33 3.88 -3.22
N GLN A 115 11.65 4.98 -3.55
CA GLN A 115 11.56 5.46 -4.93
C GLN A 115 12.91 5.91 -5.46
N GLU A 116 13.73 6.53 -4.64
CA GLU A 116 15.09 6.91 -5.02
C GLU A 116 15.92 5.69 -5.40
N VAL A 117 15.86 4.62 -4.60
CA VAL A 117 16.53 3.35 -4.91
C VAL A 117 15.98 2.76 -6.20
N ALA A 118 14.67 2.76 -6.38
CA ALA A 118 14.03 2.25 -7.59
C ALA A 118 14.51 2.98 -8.84
N HIS A 119 14.62 4.30 -8.78
CA HIS A 119 15.13 5.11 -9.89
C HIS A 119 16.60 4.80 -10.20
N GLU A 120 17.41 4.58 -9.19
CA GLU A 120 18.82 4.17 -9.37
C GLU A 120 18.89 2.82 -10.08
N LEU A 121 18.11 1.85 -9.61
CA LEU A 121 18.13 0.48 -10.15
C LEU A 121 17.68 0.40 -11.60
N ILE A 122 16.71 1.23 -12.00
CA ILE A 122 16.24 1.28 -13.39
C ILE A 122 17.37 1.67 -14.35
N ARG A 123 18.32 2.49 -13.89
CA ARG A 123 19.41 3.02 -14.72
C ARG A 123 20.64 2.13 -14.75
N LEU A 124 20.72 1.13 -13.86
CA LEU A 124 21.91 0.30 -13.70
C LEU A 124 21.77 -1.03 -14.42
N LYS A 125 22.90 -1.56 -14.85
CA LYS A 125 23.02 -2.91 -15.37
C LYS A 125 24.13 -3.62 -14.64
N ILE A 126 23.92 -4.92 -14.39
CA ILE A 126 24.93 -5.75 -13.77
C ILE A 126 25.85 -6.28 -14.88
N ALA A 127 27.16 -6.14 -14.66
CA ALA A 127 28.17 -6.60 -15.62
C ALA A 127 28.26 -8.14 -15.62
#